data_2fc8368eac8becb46ea25754a7e1cc86
#
_entry.id   2fc8368eac8becb46ea25754a7e1cc86
#
_cell.length_a   1.000
_cell.length_b   1.000
_cell.length_c   1.000
_cell.angle_alpha   90.00
_cell.angle_beta   90.00
_cell.angle_gamma   90.00
#
_symmetry.space_group_name_H-M   'P 1'
#
loop_
_entity.id
_entity.type
_entity.pdbx_description
1 polymer ?
#
loop_
_entity_poly.entity_id
_entity_poly.type
_entity_poly.pdbx_seq_one_letter_code
_entity_poly.pdbx_strand_id
1 'polypeptide(L)'
;MANTATIGVQAMMLKESFTELGAFETLRKVSAIGYNAVEISQIPMTAENVTELDRSRSELGMDIAALSVAMETPKGMPGDSLKDHFDKIVDDAKRLDTRLLRIGMLPFPAMKSIGAVADFAKEANEYAERLQEHGIGLYYHNHHIEFAKFDGKYMLDIIAENSPAMGMEIDVHWVQRGGLDPVRTLAKYAGRTAMVHLKDYRIGELPQSAFGLLESGDVTGFMAEFKDVVQFAEVGEGNLDFPAIIPAAQAAGAQYMLVEQDQLYGRTVWDALQTSHDNLVAMGHADLF
;
A
#
# COMPACT_ATOMS: atom_id res chain seq x y z
N MET A 1 20.05 -7.61 16.31
CA MET A 1 20.37 -7.09 14.98
C MET A 1 19.25 -6.12 14.64
N ALA A 2 19.55 -4.89 14.22
CA ALA A 2 18.53 -3.98 13.77
C ALA A 2 17.81 -4.64 12.58
N ASN A 3 16.48 -4.63 12.59
CA ASN A 3 15.68 -5.12 11.46
C ASN A 3 15.89 -4.10 10.33
N THR A 4 16.66 -4.47 9.30
CA THR A 4 16.86 -3.63 8.12
C THR A 4 15.65 -3.84 7.23
N ALA A 5 14.68 -2.92 7.29
CA ALA A 5 13.55 -2.92 6.37
C ALA A 5 14.08 -2.70 4.93
N THR A 6 13.47 -3.36 3.95
CA THR A 6 13.79 -3.15 2.53
C THR A 6 12.82 -2.17 1.89
N ILE A 7 13.32 -1.23 1.10
CA ILE A 7 12.48 -0.33 0.29
C ILE A 7 12.19 -0.99 -1.06
N GLY A 8 10.90 -1.08 -1.39
CA GLY A 8 10.41 -1.66 -2.63
C GLY A 8 9.34 -0.81 -3.29
N VAL A 9 8.61 -1.39 -4.22
CA VAL A 9 7.56 -0.75 -5.03
C VAL A 9 6.24 -1.50 -4.90
N GLN A 10 5.14 -0.79 -4.82
CA GLN A 10 3.81 -1.36 -4.93
C GLN A 10 3.41 -1.47 -6.41
N ALA A 11 3.12 -2.70 -6.88
CA ALA A 11 2.94 -3.01 -8.30
C ALA A 11 1.69 -2.43 -8.95
N MET A 12 0.72 -1.90 -8.20
CA MET A 12 -0.44 -1.21 -8.78
C MET A 12 -0.02 -0.07 -9.71
N MET A 13 1.07 0.63 -9.38
CA MET A 13 1.64 1.69 -10.23
C MET A 13 2.07 1.16 -11.61
N LEU A 14 2.39 -0.12 -11.70
CA LEU A 14 3.01 -0.79 -12.85
C LEU A 14 2.04 -1.64 -13.66
N LYS A 15 0.73 -1.67 -13.31
CA LYS A 15 -0.24 -2.60 -13.91
C LYS A 15 -0.32 -2.52 -15.44
N GLU A 16 -0.17 -1.32 -16.02
CA GLU A 16 -0.10 -1.15 -17.46
C GLU A 16 1.16 -1.80 -18.03
N SER A 17 2.31 -1.58 -17.38
CA SER A 17 3.58 -2.21 -17.77
C SER A 17 3.54 -3.73 -17.65
N PHE A 18 2.90 -4.28 -16.62
CA PHE A 18 2.67 -5.72 -16.51
C PHE A 18 1.84 -6.27 -17.68
N THR A 19 0.87 -5.51 -18.15
CA THR A 19 0.03 -5.91 -19.28
C THR A 19 0.80 -5.82 -20.63
N GLU A 20 1.62 -4.77 -20.80
CA GLU A 20 2.31 -4.50 -22.04
C GLU A 20 3.62 -5.29 -22.21
N LEU A 21 4.38 -5.44 -21.13
CA LEU A 21 5.73 -5.99 -21.13
C LEU A 21 5.82 -7.40 -20.51
N GLY A 22 4.80 -7.79 -19.74
CA GLY A 22 4.85 -8.95 -18.86
C GLY A 22 5.55 -8.67 -17.51
N ALA A 23 5.43 -9.62 -16.58
CA ALA A 23 5.91 -9.43 -15.21
C ALA A 23 7.44 -9.33 -15.14
N PHE A 24 8.17 -10.21 -15.81
CA PHE A 24 9.64 -10.25 -15.76
C PHE A 24 10.28 -8.95 -16.28
N GLU A 25 9.89 -8.49 -17.47
CA GLU A 25 10.47 -7.28 -18.06
C GLU A 25 10.11 -6.02 -17.28
N THR A 26 8.90 -5.97 -16.71
CA THR A 26 8.50 -4.88 -15.82
C THR A 26 9.40 -4.83 -14.58
N LEU A 27 9.61 -5.97 -13.91
CA LEU A 27 10.45 -6.04 -12.71
C LEU A 27 11.93 -5.86 -13.03
N ARG A 28 12.39 -6.25 -14.22
CA ARG A 28 13.75 -5.94 -14.68
C ARG A 28 13.98 -4.41 -14.78
N LYS A 29 12.98 -3.65 -15.23
CA LYS A 29 13.07 -2.18 -15.24
C LYS A 29 13.03 -1.59 -13.83
N VAL A 30 12.21 -2.15 -12.94
CA VAL A 30 12.18 -1.77 -11.51
C VAL A 30 13.55 -1.98 -10.86
N SER A 31 14.15 -3.15 -11.08
CA SER A 31 15.49 -3.49 -10.58
C SER A 31 16.58 -2.57 -11.16
N ALA A 32 16.44 -2.14 -12.43
CA ALA A 32 17.40 -1.22 -13.06
C ALA A 32 17.38 0.20 -12.45
N ILE A 33 16.30 0.62 -11.78
CA ILE A 33 16.24 1.86 -11.00
C ILE A 33 16.97 1.70 -9.66
N GLY A 34 16.98 0.48 -9.08
CA GLY A 34 17.59 0.18 -7.81
C GLY A 34 16.69 -0.54 -6.82
N TYR A 35 15.39 -0.69 -7.11
CA TYR A 35 14.47 -1.40 -6.23
C TYR A 35 14.62 -2.92 -6.37
N ASN A 36 14.75 -3.61 -5.23
CA ASN A 36 14.91 -5.06 -5.18
C ASN A 36 13.75 -5.79 -4.48
N ALA A 37 12.68 -5.07 -4.14
CA ALA A 37 11.47 -5.66 -3.55
C ALA A 37 10.21 -5.12 -4.23
N VAL A 38 9.16 -5.95 -4.31
CA VAL A 38 7.87 -5.58 -4.90
C VAL A 38 6.70 -6.21 -4.14
N GLU A 39 5.67 -5.42 -3.88
CA GLU A 39 4.37 -5.91 -3.45
C GLU A 39 3.48 -6.08 -4.66
N ILE A 40 2.92 -7.28 -4.82
CA ILE A 40 2.03 -7.60 -5.94
C ILE A 40 0.61 -7.22 -5.58
N SER A 41 0.11 -6.15 -6.20
CA SER A 41 -1.23 -5.63 -6.01
C SER A 41 -1.88 -5.26 -7.34
N GLN A 42 -3.15 -5.61 -7.51
CA GLN A 42 -3.93 -5.40 -8.73
C GLN A 42 -3.32 -6.05 -9.99
N ILE A 43 -2.44 -7.02 -9.80
CA ILE A 43 -1.87 -7.86 -10.85
C ILE A 43 -2.55 -9.23 -10.76
N PRO A 44 -3.15 -9.74 -11.84
CA PRO A 44 -3.77 -11.07 -11.84
C PRO A 44 -2.75 -12.17 -11.54
N MET A 45 -3.02 -13.03 -10.56
CA MET A 45 -2.15 -14.15 -10.20
C MET A 45 -2.43 -15.36 -11.10
N THR A 46 -2.22 -15.16 -12.41
CA THR A 46 -2.28 -16.24 -13.41
C THR A 46 -1.04 -17.13 -13.29
N ALA A 47 -1.12 -18.36 -13.76
CA ALA A 47 0.03 -19.27 -13.77
C ALA A 47 1.25 -18.69 -14.53
N GLU A 48 1.00 -17.89 -15.55
CA GLU A 48 2.03 -17.18 -16.31
C GLU A 48 2.69 -16.10 -15.43
N ASN A 49 1.90 -15.20 -14.84
CA ASN A 49 2.44 -14.15 -13.97
C ASN A 49 3.19 -14.74 -12.76
N VAL A 50 2.65 -15.78 -12.10
CA VAL A 50 3.35 -16.47 -11.01
C VAL A 50 4.69 -17.04 -11.48
N THR A 51 4.75 -17.59 -12.70
CA THR A 51 5.98 -18.13 -13.27
C THR A 51 7.02 -17.03 -13.56
N GLU A 52 6.58 -15.89 -14.12
CA GLU A 52 7.44 -14.74 -14.40
C GLU A 52 7.91 -14.03 -13.12
N LEU A 53 7.07 -13.96 -12.09
CA LEU A 53 7.46 -13.46 -10.77
C LEU A 53 8.52 -14.34 -10.11
N ASP A 54 8.34 -15.67 -10.15
CA ASP A 54 9.32 -16.63 -9.64
C ASP A 54 10.65 -16.57 -10.42
N ARG A 55 10.58 -16.35 -11.74
CA ARG A 55 11.73 -16.08 -12.57
C ARG A 55 12.44 -14.78 -12.16
N SER A 56 11.68 -13.72 -11.85
CA SER A 56 12.24 -12.44 -11.39
C SER A 56 12.99 -12.58 -10.07
N ARG A 57 12.49 -13.44 -9.16
CA ARG A 57 13.21 -13.77 -7.92
C ARG A 57 14.55 -14.44 -8.22
N SER A 58 14.55 -15.44 -9.08
CA SER A 58 15.74 -16.26 -9.35
C SER A 58 16.79 -15.55 -10.20
N GLU A 59 16.38 -14.74 -11.20
CA GLU A 59 17.31 -14.13 -12.16
C GLU A 59 17.68 -12.68 -11.80
N LEU A 60 16.78 -11.92 -11.15
CA LEU A 60 17.01 -10.52 -10.81
C LEU A 60 17.29 -10.31 -9.31
N GLY A 61 17.07 -11.32 -8.48
CA GLY A 61 17.12 -11.17 -7.02
C GLY A 61 15.96 -10.33 -6.47
N MET A 62 14.85 -10.23 -7.20
CA MET A 62 13.67 -9.47 -6.80
C MET A 62 12.95 -10.18 -5.65
N ASP A 63 12.78 -9.54 -4.52
CA ASP A 63 12.01 -10.05 -3.40
C ASP A 63 10.52 -9.75 -3.60
N ILE A 64 9.67 -10.76 -3.50
CA ILE A 64 8.21 -10.58 -3.51
C ILE A 64 7.76 -10.30 -2.08
N ALA A 65 7.73 -9.03 -1.73
CA ALA A 65 7.46 -8.55 -0.37
C ALA A 65 6.10 -9.03 0.16
N ALA A 66 5.06 -8.93 -0.65
CA ALA A 66 3.71 -9.36 -0.28
C ALA A 66 2.82 -9.61 -1.51
N LEU A 67 1.72 -10.35 -1.30
CA LEU A 67 0.64 -10.49 -2.28
C LEU A 67 -0.64 -9.87 -1.74
N SER A 68 -1.34 -9.10 -2.57
CA SER A 68 -2.68 -8.62 -2.26
C SER A 68 -3.71 -9.71 -2.42
N VAL A 69 -4.59 -9.86 -1.44
CA VAL A 69 -5.69 -10.81 -1.44
C VAL A 69 -7.01 -10.13 -1.07
N ALA A 70 -8.10 -10.64 -1.59
CA ALA A 70 -9.45 -10.27 -1.16
C ALA A 70 -10.00 -11.31 -0.18
N MET A 71 -10.88 -10.89 0.74
CA MET A 71 -11.64 -11.83 1.56
C MET A 71 -12.62 -12.63 0.69
N GLU A 72 -13.36 -11.93 -0.15
CA GLU A 72 -14.33 -12.46 -1.10
C GLU A 72 -14.25 -11.68 -2.40
N THR A 73 -14.30 -12.35 -3.54
CA THR A 73 -14.34 -11.67 -4.83
C THR A 73 -15.78 -11.26 -5.14
N PRO A 74 -16.05 -9.99 -5.46
CA PRO A 74 -17.38 -9.56 -5.85
C PRO A 74 -17.88 -10.37 -7.05
N LYS A 75 -19.17 -10.74 -7.03
CA LYS A 75 -19.76 -11.58 -8.07
C LYS A 75 -19.55 -11.02 -9.48
N GLY A 76 -18.92 -11.81 -10.34
CA GLY A 76 -18.61 -11.44 -11.72
C GLY A 76 -17.31 -10.64 -11.91
N MET A 77 -16.55 -10.41 -10.85
CA MET A 77 -15.20 -9.85 -10.94
C MET A 77 -14.17 -10.99 -10.92
N PRO A 78 -13.09 -10.89 -11.75
CA PRO A 78 -12.00 -11.86 -11.69
C PRO A 78 -11.12 -11.58 -10.45
N GLY A 79 -10.47 -12.63 -9.97
CA GLY A 79 -9.47 -12.54 -8.89
C GLY A 79 -9.60 -13.69 -7.90
N ASP A 80 -8.51 -13.90 -7.16
CA ASP A 80 -8.48 -14.91 -6.10
C ASP A 80 -8.98 -14.30 -4.78
N SER A 81 -9.67 -15.11 -3.97
CA SER A 81 -10.11 -14.72 -2.63
C SER A 81 -9.76 -15.79 -1.60
N LEU A 82 -9.58 -15.39 -0.35
CA LEU A 82 -9.30 -16.29 0.76
C LEU A 82 -10.44 -17.30 0.95
N LYS A 83 -11.66 -16.89 0.64
CA LYS A 83 -12.86 -17.74 0.76
C LYS A 83 -12.89 -18.87 -0.26
N ASP A 84 -12.55 -18.58 -1.52
CA ASP A 84 -12.76 -19.51 -2.63
C ASP A 84 -11.45 -20.16 -3.11
N HIS A 85 -10.29 -19.54 -2.87
CA HIS A 85 -9.01 -19.93 -3.47
C HIS A 85 -7.87 -20.04 -2.43
N PHE A 86 -8.19 -20.36 -1.18
CA PHE A 86 -7.23 -20.36 -0.07
C PHE A 86 -5.97 -21.18 -0.38
N ASP A 87 -6.13 -22.43 -0.82
CA ASP A 87 -4.99 -23.33 -1.09
C ASP A 87 -4.11 -22.79 -2.22
N LYS A 88 -4.71 -22.25 -3.30
CA LYS A 88 -3.97 -21.61 -4.40
C LYS A 88 -3.15 -20.44 -3.89
N ILE A 89 -3.74 -19.57 -3.06
CA ILE A 89 -3.06 -18.39 -2.51
C ILE A 89 -1.86 -18.84 -1.65
N VAL A 90 -2.02 -19.87 -0.83
CA VAL A 90 -0.94 -20.46 -0.03
C VAL A 90 0.16 -21.05 -0.92
N ASP A 91 -0.20 -21.78 -1.98
CA ASP A 91 0.76 -22.37 -2.90
C ASP A 91 1.52 -21.31 -3.69
N ASP A 92 0.84 -20.26 -4.18
CA ASP A 92 1.49 -19.13 -4.87
C ASP A 92 2.44 -18.39 -3.92
N ALA A 93 2.04 -18.11 -2.68
CA ALA A 93 2.88 -17.47 -1.68
C ALA A 93 4.14 -18.30 -1.38
N LYS A 94 4.00 -19.62 -1.22
CA LYS A 94 5.13 -20.53 -1.01
C LYS A 94 6.06 -20.59 -2.22
N ARG A 95 5.51 -20.65 -3.43
CA ARG A 95 6.30 -20.66 -4.67
C ARG A 95 7.11 -19.38 -4.82
N LEU A 96 6.51 -18.24 -4.46
CA LEU A 96 7.15 -16.94 -4.53
C LEU A 96 7.98 -16.60 -3.28
N ASP A 97 8.09 -17.53 -2.33
CA ASP A 97 8.79 -17.36 -1.04
C ASP A 97 8.36 -16.11 -0.26
N THR A 98 7.13 -15.65 -0.47
CA THR A 98 6.56 -14.56 0.29
C THR A 98 5.80 -15.08 1.51
N ARG A 99 5.90 -14.35 2.62
CA ARG A 99 5.24 -14.71 3.87
C ARG A 99 4.22 -13.66 4.32
N LEU A 100 4.00 -12.65 3.51
CA LEU A 100 3.10 -11.55 3.83
C LEU A 100 1.99 -11.49 2.78
N LEU A 101 0.75 -11.56 3.25
CA LEU A 101 -0.43 -11.27 2.46
C LEU A 101 -1.11 -10.02 3.01
N ARG A 102 -1.72 -9.22 2.16
CA ARG A 102 -2.44 -8.06 2.61
C ARG A 102 -3.86 -7.97 2.04
N ILE A 103 -4.80 -7.50 2.85
CA ILE A 103 -6.12 -7.04 2.42
C ILE A 103 -6.01 -5.56 2.10
N GLY A 104 -6.16 -5.21 0.82
CA GLY A 104 -5.88 -3.86 0.31
C GLY A 104 -6.95 -2.82 0.61
N MET A 105 -8.16 -3.22 0.98
CA MET A 105 -9.26 -2.31 1.30
C MET A 105 -10.38 -3.04 2.04
N LEU A 106 -11.08 -2.31 2.92
CA LEU A 106 -12.31 -2.77 3.55
C LEU A 106 -13.38 -3.05 2.47
N PRO A 107 -13.98 -4.26 2.44
CA PRO A 107 -15.06 -4.54 1.51
C PRO A 107 -16.21 -3.55 1.67
N PHE A 108 -16.76 -3.02 0.56
CA PHE A 108 -17.85 -2.03 0.60
C PHE A 108 -19.04 -2.45 1.45
N PRO A 109 -19.49 -3.73 1.45
CA PRO A 109 -20.56 -4.16 2.34
C PRO A 109 -20.25 -4.01 3.83
N ALA A 110 -18.98 -4.14 4.23
CA ALA A 110 -18.56 -3.96 5.61
C ALA A 110 -18.60 -2.50 6.07
N MET A 111 -18.52 -1.54 5.14
CA MET A 111 -18.60 -0.10 5.46
C MET A 111 -19.98 0.36 5.91
N LYS A 112 -21.03 -0.47 5.85
CA LYS A 112 -22.40 -0.10 6.17
C LYS A 112 -22.62 0.25 7.65
N SER A 113 -21.88 -0.37 8.54
CA SER A 113 -22.01 -0.15 9.98
C SER A 113 -20.78 -0.62 10.73
N ILE A 114 -20.60 -0.13 11.94
CA ILE A 114 -19.49 -0.53 12.79
C ILE A 114 -19.57 -2.02 13.19
N GLY A 115 -20.77 -2.58 13.30
CA GLY A 115 -20.97 -4.01 13.51
C GLY A 115 -20.44 -4.82 12.33
N ALA A 116 -20.73 -4.40 11.09
CA ALA A 116 -20.23 -5.06 9.90
C ALA A 116 -18.69 -4.96 9.76
N VAL A 117 -18.08 -3.85 10.20
CA VAL A 117 -16.62 -3.72 10.30
C VAL A 117 -16.04 -4.71 11.29
N ALA A 118 -16.64 -4.84 12.47
CA ALA A 118 -16.19 -5.78 13.49
C ALA A 118 -16.34 -7.24 13.04
N ASP A 119 -17.44 -7.58 12.34
CA ASP A 119 -17.66 -8.92 11.80
C ASP A 119 -16.65 -9.26 10.70
N PHE A 120 -16.37 -8.32 9.79
CA PHE A 120 -15.28 -8.46 8.81
C PHE A 120 -13.94 -8.72 9.49
N ALA A 121 -13.61 -7.95 10.53
CA ALA A 121 -12.33 -8.09 11.22
C ALA A 121 -12.19 -9.45 11.91
N LYS A 122 -13.27 -9.99 12.49
CA LYS A 122 -13.30 -11.34 13.08
C LYS A 122 -13.10 -12.42 12.02
N GLU A 123 -13.81 -12.32 10.90
CA GLU A 123 -13.64 -13.25 9.79
C GLU A 123 -12.21 -13.20 9.23
N ALA A 124 -11.65 -12.00 9.04
CA ALA A 124 -10.26 -11.82 8.63
C ALA A 124 -9.26 -12.42 9.65
N ASN A 125 -9.56 -12.34 10.95
CA ASN A 125 -8.76 -12.98 11.98
C ASN A 125 -8.74 -14.50 11.85
N GLU A 126 -9.86 -15.15 11.55
CA GLU A 126 -9.92 -16.61 11.32
C GLU A 126 -9.03 -17.02 10.13
N TYR A 127 -9.02 -16.23 9.06
CA TYR A 127 -8.10 -16.47 7.94
C TYR A 127 -6.64 -16.19 8.32
N ALA A 128 -6.37 -15.17 9.13
CA ALA A 128 -5.02 -14.89 9.62
C ALA A 128 -4.48 -16.07 10.44
N GLU A 129 -5.26 -16.65 11.34
CA GLU A 129 -4.89 -17.83 12.13
C GLU A 129 -4.60 -19.05 11.22
N ARG A 130 -5.46 -19.32 10.23
CA ARG A 130 -5.25 -20.40 9.25
C ARG A 130 -3.98 -20.20 8.42
N LEU A 131 -3.68 -18.96 7.98
CA LEU A 131 -2.48 -18.63 7.22
C LEU A 131 -1.21 -18.80 8.07
N GLN A 132 -1.27 -18.51 9.38
CA GLN A 132 -0.16 -18.73 10.32
C GLN A 132 0.24 -20.21 10.40
N GLU A 133 -0.67 -21.17 10.23
CA GLU A 133 -0.35 -22.60 10.14
C GLU A 133 0.58 -22.93 8.97
N HIS A 134 0.56 -22.08 7.92
CA HIS A 134 1.46 -22.16 6.76
C HIS A 134 2.69 -21.24 6.86
N GLY A 135 2.87 -20.54 7.98
CA GLY A 135 3.97 -19.58 8.16
C GLY A 135 3.77 -18.26 7.41
N ILE A 136 2.51 -17.92 7.06
CA ILE A 136 2.14 -16.73 6.32
C ILE A 136 1.34 -15.80 7.23
N GLY A 137 1.70 -14.51 7.27
CA GLY A 137 0.97 -13.47 7.98
C GLY A 137 -0.03 -12.75 7.07
N LEU A 138 -1.20 -12.40 7.63
CA LEU A 138 -2.18 -11.55 6.97
C LEU A 138 -2.14 -10.15 7.57
N TYR A 139 -2.20 -9.12 6.72
CA TYR A 139 -2.10 -7.72 7.10
C TYR A 139 -3.26 -6.92 6.50
N TYR A 140 -3.65 -5.86 7.18
CA TYR A 140 -4.69 -4.94 6.73
C TYR A 140 -4.07 -3.60 6.34
N HIS A 141 -4.33 -3.14 5.11
CA HIS A 141 -3.91 -1.83 4.60
C HIS A 141 -4.99 -0.79 4.86
N ASN A 142 -4.61 0.34 5.46
CA ASN A 142 -5.52 1.43 5.74
C ASN A 142 -5.61 2.44 4.59
N HIS A 143 -6.80 3.04 4.45
CA HIS A 143 -7.04 4.29 3.75
C HIS A 143 -7.43 5.39 4.76
N HIS A 144 -7.89 6.54 4.27
CA HIS A 144 -8.35 7.63 5.13
C HIS A 144 -9.68 7.33 5.82
N ILE A 145 -10.51 6.47 5.23
CA ILE A 145 -11.84 6.13 5.75
C ILE A 145 -11.79 5.43 7.11
N GLU A 146 -10.74 4.67 7.38
CA GLU A 146 -10.55 3.96 8.64
C GLU A 146 -10.24 4.89 9.82
N PHE A 147 -10.03 6.18 9.54
CA PHE A 147 -9.89 7.21 10.57
C PHE A 147 -11.22 7.92 10.91
N ALA A 148 -12.34 7.46 10.36
CA ALA A 148 -13.67 7.81 10.87
C ALA A 148 -13.82 7.29 12.32
N LYS A 149 -14.48 8.12 13.17
CA LYS A 149 -14.69 7.77 14.58
C LYS A 149 -16.11 7.26 14.84
N PHE A 150 -16.18 6.18 15.61
CA PHE A 150 -17.41 5.61 16.13
C PHE A 150 -17.29 5.50 17.65
N ASP A 151 -18.15 6.21 18.37
CA ASP A 151 -18.11 6.30 19.85
C ASP A 151 -16.70 6.68 20.39
N GLY A 152 -16.02 7.58 19.67
CA GLY A 152 -14.69 8.07 20.02
C GLY A 152 -13.52 7.21 19.58
N LYS A 153 -13.73 5.99 19.05
CA LYS A 153 -12.69 5.11 18.50
C LYS A 153 -12.59 5.25 16.98
N TYR A 154 -11.39 5.18 16.45
CA TYR A 154 -11.18 5.06 15.01
C TYR A 154 -11.60 3.68 14.49
N MET A 155 -12.11 3.61 13.27
CA MET A 155 -12.46 2.34 12.62
C MET A 155 -11.24 1.42 12.54
N LEU A 156 -10.04 1.93 12.26
CA LEU A 156 -8.81 1.15 12.25
C LEU A 156 -8.53 0.45 13.60
N ASP A 157 -8.81 1.15 14.71
CA ASP A 157 -8.67 0.55 16.04
C ASP A 157 -9.66 -0.61 16.25
N ILE A 158 -10.88 -0.43 15.77
CA ILE A 158 -11.92 -1.46 15.87
C ILE A 158 -11.54 -2.69 15.04
N ILE A 159 -10.99 -2.49 13.83
CA ILE A 159 -10.44 -3.59 13.02
C ILE A 159 -9.32 -4.29 13.80
N ALA A 160 -8.35 -3.54 14.31
CA ALA A 160 -7.21 -4.08 15.04
C ALA A 160 -7.60 -4.85 16.31
N GLU A 161 -8.58 -4.35 17.07
CA GLU A 161 -9.07 -4.99 18.30
C GLU A 161 -9.82 -6.31 18.04
N ASN A 162 -10.52 -6.40 16.89
CA ASN A 162 -11.31 -7.59 16.52
C ASN A 162 -10.51 -8.60 15.66
N SER A 163 -9.24 -8.31 15.33
CA SER A 163 -8.38 -9.20 14.54
C SER A 163 -6.96 -9.28 15.12
N PRO A 164 -6.78 -9.83 16.33
CA PRO A 164 -5.47 -9.86 17.00
C PRO A 164 -4.39 -10.66 16.26
N ALA A 165 -4.75 -11.65 15.44
CA ALA A 165 -3.82 -12.42 14.61
C ALA A 165 -3.43 -11.71 13.31
N MET A 166 -4.18 -10.69 12.88
CA MET A 166 -3.89 -9.91 11.68
C MET A 166 -2.98 -8.71 12.01
N GLY A 167 -1.93 -8.51 11.21
CA GLY A 167 -1.06 -7.33 11.29
C GLY A 167 -1.62 -6.11 10.56
N MET A 168 -0.81 -5.04 10.49
CA MET A 168 -1.13 -3.80 9.80
C MET A 168 -0.09 -3.50 8.72
N GLU A 169 -0.57 -3.04 7.58
CA GLU A 169 0.18 -2.33 6.59
C GLU A 169 -0.24 -0.86 6.65
N ILE A 170 0.66 0.00 7.14
CA ILE A 170 0.33 1.41 7.39
C ILE A 170 0.70 2.25 6.17
N ASP A 171 -0.29 2.88 5.55
CA ASP A 171 -0.08 3.88 4.51
C ASP A 171 -0.02 5.28 5.12
N VAL A 172 1.14 5.91 5.02
CA VAL A 172 1.42 7.20 5.67
C VAL A 172 0.67 8.38 5.05
N HIS A 173 0.39 8.34 3.73
CA HIS A 173 -0.44 9.33 3.06
C HIS A 173 -1.87 9.31 3.60
N TRP A 174 -2.47 8.13 3.66
CA TRP A 174 -3.84 7.99 4.11
C TRP A 174 -3.98 8.29 5.60
N VAL A 175 -2.97 8.03 6.42
CA VAL A 175 -2.91 8.49 7.82
C VAL A 175 -2.96 10.02 7.88
N GLN A 176 -2.11 10.70 7.12
CA GLN A 176 -2.09 12.17 7.05
C GLN A 176 -3.40 12.72 6.53
N ARG A 177 -3.96 12.13 5.47
CA ARG A 177 -5.25 12.53 4.90
C ARG A 177 -6.42 12.28 5.86
N GLY A 178 -6.30 11.29 6.73
CA GLY A 178 -7.21 11.03 7.85
C GLY A 178 -7.05 11.98 9.03
N GLY A 179 -6.11 12.93 8.95
CA GLY A 179 -5.89 13.96 9.97
C GLY A 179 -5.05 13.49 11.16
N LEU A 180 -4.25 12.44 10.99
CA LEU A 180 -3.37 11.91 12.02
C LEU A 180 -1.90 12.04 11.61
N ASP A 181 -1.04 11.99 12.61
CA ASP A 181 0.41 11.98 12.46
C ASP A 181 0.90 10.56 12.12
N PRO A 182 1.63 10.35 10.99
CA PRO A 182 2.12 9.03 10.60
C PRO A 182 3.09 8.41 11.62
N VAL A 183 4.00 9.19 12.21
CA VAL A 183 5.00 8.70 13.18
C VAL A 183 4.29 8.15 14.44
N ARG A 184 3.30 8.89 14.94
CA ARG A 184 2.49 8.45 16.09
C ARG A 184 1.64 7.24 15.77
N THR A 185 1.13 7.15 14.54
CA THR A 185 0.32 6.00 14.10
C THR A 185 1.20 4.75 13.98
N LEU A 186 2.38 4.86 13.40
CA LEU A 186 3.36 3.77 13.36
C LEU A 186 3.74 3.29 14.77
N ALA A 187 4.04 4.22 15.67
CA ALA A 187 4.33 3.88 17.08
C ALA A 187 3.15 3.17 17.77
N LYS A 188 1.91 3.56 17.47
CA LYS A 188 0.71 2.94 18.03
C LYS A 188 0.55 1.47 17.62
N TYR A 189 0.87 1.14 16.37
CA TYR A 189 0.78 -0.22 15.82
C TYR A 189 2.12 -0.96 15.82
N ALA A 190 3.12 -0.49 16.57
CA ALA A 190 4.41 -1.15 16.69
C ALA A 190 4.28 -2.62 17.12
N GLY A 191 5.08 -3.49 16.50
CA GLY A 191 5.01 -4.95 16.69
C GLY A 191 3.92 -5.65 15.88
N ARG A 192 3.01 -4.90 15.24
CA ARG A 192 1.99 -5.41 14.32
C ARG A 192 2.16 -4.89 12.89
N THR A 193 3.08 -3.96 12.66
CA THR A 193 3.34 -3.32 11.36
C THR A 193 4.53 -4.00 10.69
N ALA A 194 4.26 -4.84 9.68
CA ALA A 194 5.32 -5.47 8.88
C ALA A 194 5.58 -4.75 7.56
N MET A 195 4.63 -3.97 7.10
CA MET A 195 4.71 -3.23 5.84
C MET A 195 4.24 -1.80 6.04
N VAL A 196 4.84 -0.87 5.29
CA VAL A 196 4.49 0.55 5.28
C VAL A 196 4.47 1.04 3.84
N HIS A 197 3.39 1.70 3.41
CA HIS A 197 3.41 2.40 2.13
C HIS A 197 4.01 3.79 2.31
N LEU A 198 5.11 4.02 1.59
CA LEU A 198 5.75 5.31 1.42
C LEU A 198 5.03 6.03 0.27
N LYS A 199 3.95 6.70 0.58
CA LYS A 199 3.13 7.48 -0.35
C LYS A 199 3.11 8.91 0.15
N ASP A 200 3.67 9.85 -0.62
CA ASP A 200 3.78 11.22 -0.17
C ASP A 200 2.48 12.01 -0.39
N TYR A 201 2.34 13.09 0.34
CA TYR A 201 1.17 13.95 0.41
C TYR A 201 1.60 15.39 0.17
N ARG A 202 1.00 16.06 -0.80
CA ARG A 202 1.26 17.49 -0.98
C ARG A 202 -0.02 18.30 -1.13
N ILE A 203 0.09 19.58 -0.83
CA ILE A 203 -0.88 20.57 -1.26
C ILE A 203 -0.37 21.14 -2.58
N GLY A 204 -1.14 20.93 -3.65
CA GLY A 204 -0.86 21.44 -4.98
C GLY A 204 -1.16 22.93 -5.09
N GLU A 205 -0.71 23.53 -6.17
CA GLU A 205 -1.07 24.91 -6.51
C GLU A 205 -2.51 24.99 -7.03
N LEU A 206 -3.18 26.10 -6.72
CA LEU A 206 -4.47 26.38 -7.35
C LEU A 206 -4.24 26.58 -8.86
N PRO A 207 -4.99 25.88 -9.73
CA PRO A 207 -4.85 26.05 -11.15
C PRO A 207 -5.23 27.47 -11.56
N GLN A 208 -4.55 28.02 -12.59
CA GLN A 208 -4.82 29.36 -13.07
C GLN A 208 -6.30 29.55 -13.50
N SER A 209 -6.93 28.49 -13.99
CA SER A 209 -8.38 28.45 -14.32
C SER A 209 -9.30 28.77 -13.15
N ALA A 210 -8.90 28.44 -11.91
CA ALA A 210 -9.69 28.71 -10.72
C ALA A 210 -9.92 30.22 -10.54
N PHE A 211 -8.91 31.05 -10.81
CA PHE A 211 -9.05 32.52 -10.71
C PHE A 211 -10.02 33.08 -11.75
N GLY A 212 -10.12 32.47 -12.95
CA GLY A 212 -11.15 32.82 -13.93
C GLY A 212 -12.58 32.55 -13.47
N LEU A 213 -12.77 31.53 -12.61
CA LEU A 213 -14.07 31.28 -11.98
C LEU A 213 -14.46 32.41 -11.04
N LEU A 214 -13.51 32.93 -10.23
CA LEU A 214 -13.76 34.10 -9.37
C LEU A 214 -14.10 35.35 -10.20
N GLU A 215 -13.37 35.62 -11.28
CA GLU A 215 -13.60 36.76 -12.15
C GLU A 215 -14.98 36.70 -12.83
N SER A 216 -15.46 35.49 -13.16
CA SER A 216 -16.80 35.28 -13.70
C SER A 216 -17.92 35.28 -12.65
N GLY A 217 -17.59 35.37 -11.36
CA GLY A 217 -18.53 35.30 -10.25
C GLY A 217 -18.94 33.88 -9.83
N ASP A 218 -18.32 32.84 -10.36
CA ASP A 218 -18.53 31.44 -9.97
C ASP A 218 -17.70 31.09 -8.72
N VAL A 219 -18.14 31.60 -7.59
CA VAL A 219 -17.51 31.33 -6.28
C VAL A 219 -17.61 29.83 -5.92
N THR A 220 -18.68 29.16 -6.32
CA THR A 220 -18.88 27.73 -6.03
C THR A 220 -17.85 26.88 -6.77
N GLY A 221 -17.63 27.15 -8.05
CA GLY A 221 -16.59 26.49 -8.83
C GLY A 221 -15.19 26.75 -8.27
N PHE A 222 -14.87 28.00 -7.93
CA PHE A 222 -13.60 28.32 -7.26
C PHE A 222 -13.40 27.53 -5.96
N MET A 223 -14.43 27.46 -5.11
CA MET A 223 -14.34 26.72 -3.84
C MET A 223 -14.22 25.20 -4.04
N ALA A 224 -14.67 24.68 -5.16
CA ALA A 224 -14.41 23.28 -5.52
C ALA A 224 -12.93 23.06 -5.82
N GLU A 225 -12.35 23.86 -6.71
CA GLU A 225 -10.91 23.85 -7.02
C GLU A 225 -10.05 24.08 -5.77
N PHE A 226 -10.43 25.04 -4.90
CA PHE A 226 -9.73 25.32 -3.63
C PHE A 226 -9.69 24.10 -2.69
N LYS A 227 -10.70 23.25 -2.70
CA LYS A 227 -10.74 22.04 -1.87
C LYS A 227 -9.98 20.86 -2.49
N ASP A 228 -9.84 20.85 -3.82
CA ASP A 228 -9.24 19.75 -4.56
C ASP A 228 -7.73 19.92 -4.80
N VAL A 229 -7.05 20.65 -3.91
CA VAL A 229 -5.59 20.88 -4.00
C VAL A 229 -4.76 19.79 -3.33
N VAL A 230 -5.41 18.81 -2.68
CA VAL A 230 -4.71 17.69 -2.07
C VAL A 230 -4.26 16.70 -3.13
N GLN A 231 -2.98 16.43 -3.23
CA GLN A 231 -2.39 15.59 -4.26
C GLN A 231 -1.49 14.53 -3.67
N PHE A 232 -1.26 13.46 -4.45
CA PHE A 232 -0.14 12.55 -4.25
C PHE A 232 1.14 13.21 -4.73
N ALA A 233 2.27 12.74 -4.23
CA ALA A 233 3.58 13.19 -4.68
C ALA A 233 4.57 12.02 -4.68
N GLU A 234 5.62 12.15 -5.44
CA GLU A 234 6.81 11.32 -5.34
C GLU A 234 7.39 11.49 -3.94
N VAL A 235 7.90 10.39 -3.37
CA VAL A 235 8.49 10.43 -2.02
C VAL A 235 9.57 11.52 -1.94
N GLY A 236 9.39 12.45 -1.00
CA GLY A 236 10.28 13.59 -0.80
C GLY A 236 9.96 14.84 -1.62
N GLU A 237 8.99 14.83 -2.52
CA GLU A 237 8.47 16.02 -3.20
C GLU A 237 7.19 16.57 -2.57
N GLY A 238 6.69 15.93 -1.51
CA GLY A 238 5.48 16.35 -0.80
C GLY A 238 5.77 17.00 0.55
N ASN A 239 4.80 16.88 1.44
CA ASN A 239 4.80 17.54 2.74
C ASN A 239 5.05 16.58 3.91
N LEU A 240 5.21 15.27 3.67
CA LEU A 240 5.45 14.31 4.74
C LEU A 240 6.92 14.32 5.18
N ASP A 241 7.14 14.18 6.48
CA ASP A 241 8.48 14.14 7.09
C ASP A 241 9.06 12.72 6.99
N PHE A 242 9.53 12.31 5.81
CA PHE A 242 10.14 11.00 5.59
C PHE A 242 11.41 10.77 6.43
N PRO A 243 12.28 11.76 6.70
CA PRO A 243 13.34 11.61 7.69
C PRO A 243 12.89 11.14 9.07
N ALA A 244 11.67 11.47 9.50
CA ALA A 244 11.07 10.97 10.74
C ALA A 244 10.26 9.68 10.54
N ILE A 245 9.57 9.53 9.40
CA ILE A 245 8.69 8.39 9.10
C ILE A 245 9.49 7.10 8.92
N ILE A 246 10.61 7.11 8.18
CA ILE A 246 11.39 5.91 7.88
C ILE A 246 11.95 5.26 9.14
N PRO A 247 12.63 5.99 10.05
CA PRO A 247 13.05 5.41 11.32
C PRO A 247 11.89 4.93 12.20
N ALA A 248 10.74 5.62 12.16
CA ALA A 248 9.55 5.20 12.89
C ALA A 248 8.95 3.90 12.33
N ALA A 249 8.95 3.71 11.00
CA ALA A 249 8.53 2.48 10.35
C ALA A 249 9.44 1.29 10.76
N GLN A 250 10.75 1.49 10.73
CA GLN A 250 11.72 0.48 11.21
C GLN A 250 11.50 0.14 12.69
N ALA A 251 11.31 1.15 13.53
CA ALA A 251 11.02 0.97 14.96
C ALA A 251 9.68 0.26 15.22
N ALA A 252 8.68 0.45 14.34
CA ALA A 252 7.40 -0.25 14.40
C ALA A 252 7.50 -1.73 14.00
N GLY A 253 8.60 -2.15 13.37
CA GLY A 253 8.85 -3.54 12.96
C GLY A 253 8.65 -3.80 11.47
N ALA A 254 8.59 -2.74 10.64
CA ALA A 254 8.46 -2.88 9.20
C ALA A 254 9.59 -3.74 8.63
N GLN A 255 9.23 -4.72 7.83
CA GLN A 255 10.13 -5.54 7.02
C GLN A 255 10.30 -4.92 5.62
N TYR A 256 9.22 -4.32 5.13
CA TYR A 256 9.20 -3.63 3.85
C TYR A 256 8.57 -2.25 3.97
N MET A 257 9.11 -1.33 3.18
CA MET A 257 8.57 0.01 2.96
C MET A 257 8.40 0.19 1.45
N LEU A 258 7.17 0.37 0.99
CA LEU A 258 6.81 0.23 -0.42
C LEU A 258 6.37 1.57 -0.99
N VAL A 259 7.11 2.07 -1.97
CA VAL A 259 6.78 3.30 -2.70
C VAL A 259 5.50 3.08 -3.49
N GLU A 260 4.52 3.95 -3.28
CA GLU A 260 3.23 3.93 -3.98
C GLU A 260 2.76 5.34 -4.31
N GLN A 261 2.09 5.49 -5.46
CA GLN A 261 1.45 6.74 -5.88
C GLN A 261 0.26 6.43 -6.79
N ASP A 262 -0.94 6.92 -6.43
CA ASP A 262 -2.16 6.59 -7.17
C ASP A 262 -2.34 7.42 -8.45
N GLN A 263 -1.77 8.65 -8.49
CA GLN A 263 -1.84 9.56 -9.64
C GLN A 263 -0.49 10.22 -9.85
N LEU A 264 -0.04 10.23 -11.10
CA LEU A 264 1.30 10.67 -11.49
C LEU A 264 1.35 12.11 -12.05
N TYR A 265 0.21 12.76 -12.21
CA TYR A 265 0.06 14.15 -12.68
C TYR A 265 0.89 14.49 -13.93
N GLY A 266 0.89 13.55 -14.91
CA GLY A 266 1.57 13.70 -16.21
C GLY A 266 3.00 13.19 -16.27
N ARG A 267 3.58 12.73 -15.16
CA ARG A 267 4.86 11.98 -15.16
C ARG A 267 4.65 10.56 -15.65
N THR A 268 5.70 9.93 -16.16
CA THR A 268 5.68 8.47 -16.37
C THR A 268 5.91 7.75 -15.02
N VAL A 269 5.45 6.50 -14.91
CA VAL A 269 5.69 5.71 -13.71
C VAL A 269 7.20 5.52 -13.45
N TRP A 270 7.99 5.42 -14.51
CA TRP A 270 9.45 5.25 -14.41
C TRP A 270 10.13 6.50 -13.84
N ASP A 271 9.73 7.71 -14.30
CA ASP A 271 10.25 8.97 -13.78
C ASP A 271 9.83 9.17 -12.31
N ALA A 272 8.59 8.82 -11.95
CA ALA A 272 8.10 8.93 -10.59
C ALA A 272 8.84 7.98 -9.63
N LEU A 273 9.07 6.72 -10.05
CA LEU A 273 9.86 5.76 -9.27
C LEU A 273 11.32 6.18 -9.15
N GLN A 274 11.95 6.67 -10.24
CA GLN A 274 13.31 7.18 -10.21
C GLN A 274 13.44 8.38 -9.26
N THR A 275 12.50 9.33 -9.32
CA THR A 275 12.48 10.50 -8.44
C THR A 275 12.37 10.08 -6.97
N SER A 276 11.45 9.17 -6.66
CA SER A 276 11.28 8.66 -5.30
C SER A 276 12.52 7.94 -4.78
N HIS A 277 13.16 7.11 -5.64
CA HIS A 277 14.42 6.45 -5.32
C HIS A 277 15.53 7.45 -5.00
N ASP A 278 15.75 8.42 -5.89
CA ASP A 278 16.84 9.40 -5.75
C ASP A 278 16.66 10.26 -4.50
N ASN A 279 15.42 10.66 -4.20
CA ASN A 279 15.10 11.38 -2.98
C ASN A 279 15.39 10.56 -1.72
N LEU A 280 15.00 9.28 -1.70
CA LEU A 280 15.28 8.37 -0.57
C LEU A 280 16.79 8.15 -0.37
N VAL A 281 17.54 7.99 -1.47
CA VAL A 281 19.01 7.93 -1.42
C VAL A 281 19.60 9.24 -0.90
N ALA A 282 19.11 10.38 -1.35
CA ALA A 282 19.56 11.70 -0.88
C ALA A 282 19.26 11.95 0.61
N MET A 283 18.17 11.35 1.13
CA MET A 283 17.85 11.35 2.56
C MET A 283 18.74 10.41 3.39
N GLY A 284 19.63 9.63 2.77
CA GLY A 284 20.57 8.74 3.46
C GLY A 284 20.11 7.28 3.60
N HIS A 285 19.13 6.84 2.82
CA HIS A 285 18.55 5.50 2.93
C HIS A 285 18.97 4.55 1.78
N ALA A 286 20.14 4.79 1.16
CA ALA A 286 20.66 3.96 0.08
C ALA A 286 20.90 2.48 0.49
N ASP A 287 21.10 2.22 1.77
CA ASP A 287 21.33 0.89 2.34
C ASP A 287 20.04 0.05 2.52
N LEU A 288 18.89 0.63 2.21
CA LEU A 288 17.58 -0.03 2.32
C LEU A 288 17.03 -0.55 0.98
N PHE A 289 17.77 -0.36 -0.12
CA PHE A 289 17.41 -0.85 -1.46
C PHE A 289 18.03 -2.19 -1.81
#